data_a1414e215a0032e27dd26e589639c467
#
_entry.id   a1414e215a0032e27dd26e589639c467
#
_cell.length_a   1.000
_cell.length_b   1.000
_cell.length_c   1.000
_cell.angle_alpha   90.00
_cell.angle_beta   90.00
_cell.angle_gamma   90.00
#
_symmetry.space_group_name_H-M   'P 1'
#
loop_
_entity.id
_entity.type
_entity.pdbx_description
1 polymer ?
#
loop_
_entity_poly.entity_id
_entity_poly.type
_entity_poly.pdbx_seq_one_letter_code
_entity_poly.pdbx_strand_id
1 'polypeptide(L)'
;MIRKIPGEQWKQLQFAGWKQLRKRYAVSNLGRCASFTIDVTEDGKLLNGSLTTGYRTLNLHRADNKGTIYLHREVAKLFCKKTSPRCRYVIHINHNKTDNKASNLKWATVEEMAAHQQKSPQKIAYKKLQKERSTTQKGLKLTPVQVKTIKKIIQDPNRTVTYKQLAKKYGVSEMTLYRIRSGENWGAV
;
A
#
# COMPACT_ATOMS: atom_id res chain seq x y z
N MET A 1 -20.83 29.60 -2.83
CA MET A 1 -21.89 28.57 -2.67
C MET A 1 -21.46 27.24 -3.26
N ILE A 2 -21.64 26.15 -2.54
CA ILE A 2 -21.32 24.82 -3.05
C ILE A 2 -22.43 24.35 -3.99
N ARG A 3 -22.06 23.85 -5.20
CA ARG A 3 -23.04 23.26 -6.11
C ARG A 3 -23.70 22.05 -5.43
N LYS A 4 -25.04 22.11 -5.28
CA LYS A 4 -25.82 20.99 -4.76
C LYS A 4 -25.81 19.81 -5.72
N ILE A 5 -25.64 18.61 -5.18
CA ILE A 5 -25.74 17.35 -5.94
C ILE A 5 -26.93 16.56 -5.38
N PRO A 6 -27.83 16.04 -6.22
CA PRO A 6 -28.96 15.24 -5.76
C PRO A 6 -28.49 14.09 -4.86
N GLY A 7 -29.17 13.89 -3.72
CA GLY A 7 -28.84 12.84 -2.75
C GLY A 7 -27.60 13.09 -1.90
N GLU A 8 -26.94 14.24 -2.05
CA GLU A 8 -25.78 14.57 -1.22
C GLU A 8 -26.23 15.03 0.17
N GLN A 9 -25.61 14.42 1.18
CA GLN A 9 -25.78 14.75 2.58
C GLN A 9 -24.45 15.20 3.18
N TRP A 10 -24.47 16.29 3.94
CA TRP A 10 -23.31 16.83 4.63
C TRP A 10 -23.39 16.57 6.13
N LYS A 11 -22.28 16.18 6.74
CA LYS A 11 -22.15 16.07 8.19
C LYS A 11 -20.90 16.81 8.67
N GLN A 12 -21.05 17.59 9.73
CA GLN A 12 -19.96 18.34 10.32
C GLN A 12 -18.95 17.39 10.99
N LEU A 13 -17.67 17.67 10.81
CA LEU A 13 -16.60 16.99 11.49
C LEU A 13 -16.46 17.50 12.92
N GLN A 14 -16.38 16.59 13.86
CA GLN A 14 -16.08 16.87 15.26
C GLN A 14 -14.67 16.41 15.57
N PHE A 15 -13.84 17.33 16.06
CA PHE A 15 -12.47 17.04 16.43
C PHE A 15 -12.35 17.09 17.95
N ALA A 16 -12.19 15.93 18.59
CA ALA A 16 -11.94 15.86 20.04
C ALA A 16 -10.67 16.64 20.39
N GLY A 17 -10.75 17.54 21.36
CA GLY A 17 -9.63 18.38 21.80
C GLY A 17 -9.32 19.61 20.91
N TRP A 18 -9.99 19.79 19.78
CA TRP A 18 -9.82 20.93 18.90
C TRP A 18 -10.90 22.01 19.15
N LYS A 19 -10.88 22.61 20.30
CA LYS A 19 -11.72 23.77 20.63
C LYS A 19 -11.19 24.98 19.85
N GLN A 20 -12.06 25.76 19.17
CA GLN A 20 -11.72 27.02 18.49
C GLN A 20 -10.95 26.91 17.14
N LEU A 21 -11.39 26.06 16.24
CA LEU A 21 -11.04 26.23 14.83
C LEU A 21 -11.71 27.49 14.28
N ARG A 22 -10.97 28.34 13.51
CA ARG A 22 -11.53 29.53 12.85
C ARG A 22 -12.69 29.21 11.89
N LYS A 23 -12.71 27.98 11.35
CA LYS A 23 -13.76 27.46 10.47
C LYS A 23 -14.21 26.09 10.92
N ARG A 24 -15.45 25.77 10.63
CA ARG A 24 -16.02 24.44 10.73
C ARG A 24 -15.73 23.65 9.46
N TYR A 25 -15.70 22.36 9.55
CA TYR A 25 -15.44 21.44 8.43
C TYR A 25 -16.55 20.42 8.35
N ALA A 26 -16.92 20.04 7.15
CA ALA A 26 -17.90 18.99 6.89
C ALA A 26 -17.42 18.07 5.78
N VAL A 27 -17.89 16.83 5.82
CA VAL A 27 -17.73 15.87 4.72
C VAL A 27 -19.09 15.40 4.24
N SER A 28 -19.17 15.04 2.96
CA SER A 28 -20.40 14.51 2.38
C SER A 28 -20.33 13.00 2.19
N ASN A 29 -21.50 12.36 2.06
CA ASN A 29 -21.62 10.96 1.66
C ASN A 29 -21.03 10.67 0.26
N LEU A 30 -20.85 11.71 -0.56
CA LEU A 30 -20.18 11.60 -1.87
C LEU A 30 -18.64 11.79 -1.78
N GLY A 31 -18.08 11.90 -0.57
CA GLY A 31 -16.64 12.00 -0.35
C GLY A 31 -16.05 13.39 -0.59
N ARG A 32 -16.90 14.44 -0.71
CA ARG A 32 -16.44 15.83 -0.77
C ARG A 32 -16.18 16.36 0.63
N CYS A 33 -15.28 17.34 0.73
CA CYS A 33 -14.97 18.03 1.98
C CYS A 33 -15.14 19.54 1.78
N ALA A 34 -15.65 20.23 2.80
CA ALA A 34 -15.82 21.68 2.78
C ALA A 34 -15.45 22.31 4.12
N SER A 35 -15.02 23.57 4.07
CA SER A 35 -14.93 24.46 5.23
C SER A 35 -16.02 25.52 5.15
N PHE A 36 -16.57 25.92 6.29
CA PHE A 36 -17.66 26.89 6.38
C PHE A 36 -17.64 27.63 7.72
N THR A 37 -18.39 28.71 7.83
CA THR A 37 -18.51 29.50 9.06
C THR A 37 -19.95 29.43 9.61
N ILE A 38 -20.95 29.60 8.75
CA ILE A 38 -22.38 29.60 9.12
C ILE A 38 -22.99 28.26 8.79
N ASP A 39 -23.10 27.93 7.51
CA ASP A 39 -23.65 26.67 7.01
C ASP A 39 -22.90 26.20 5.74
N VAL A 40 -22.78 24.88 5.58
CA VAL A 40 -22.03 24.31 4.45
C VAL A 40 -22.67 24.67 3.10
N THR A 41 -23.99 24.89 3.04
CA THR A 41 -24.71 25.23 1.81
C THR A 41 -24.70 26.70 1.50
N GLU A 42 -24.52 27.57 2.50
CA GLU A 42 -24.54 29.02 2.36
C GLU A 42 -23.14 29.58 2.06
N ASP A 43 -22.20 29.36 2.95
CA ASP A 43 -20.86 29.93 2.89
C ASP A 43 -19.73 28.86 2.71
N GLY A 44 -20.13 27.62 2.41
CA GLY A 44 -19.20 26.51 2.26
C GLY A 44 -18.25 26.68 1.09
N LYS A 45 -16.97 26.38 1.34
CA LYS A 45 -15.90 26.32 0.33
C LYS A 45 -15.38 24.90 0.22
N LEU A 46 -15.44 24.32 -0.97
CA LEU A 46 -14.90 22.97 -1.22
C LEU A 46 -13.38 22.93 -1.01
N LEU A 47 -12.94 21.85 -0.41
CA LEU A 47 -11.53 21.56 -0.14
C LEU A 47 -11.13 20.29 -0.87
N ASN A 48 -10.12 20.40 -1.75
CA ASN A 48 -9.57 19.24 -2.44
C ASN A 48 -8.63 18.41 -1.55
N GLY A 49 -8.05 19.03 -0.51
CA GLY A 49 -7.05 18.42 0.35
C GLY A 49 -5.76 18.08 -0.40
N SER A 50 -4.88 17.37 0.29
CA SER A 50 -3.62 16.84 -0.26
C SER A 50 -3.71 15.35 -0.52
N LEU A 51 -2.73 14.78 -1.22
CA LEU A 51 -2.58 13.33 -1.39
C LEU A 51 -1.40 12.83 -0.58
N THR A 52 -1.67 11.96 0.39
CA THR A 52 -0.63 11.30 1.20
C THR A 52 -0.72 9.80 0.99
N THR A 53 0.32 9.20 0.43
CA THR A 53 0.35 7.76 0.08
C THR A 53 -0.85 7.28 -0.76
N GLY A 54 -1.36 8.20 -1.62
CA GLY A 54 -2.51 7.98 -2.50
C GLY A 54 -3.87 8.22 -1.85
N TYR A 55 -3.95 8.53 -0.56
CA TYR A 55 -5.19 8.90 0.12
C TYR A 55 -5.39 10.42 0.15
N ARG A 56 -6.63 10.87 0.02
CA ARG A 56 -6.98 12.26 0.27
C ARG A 56 -6.90 12.58 1.76
N THR A 57 -6.16 13.63 2.07
CA THR A 57 -5.95 14.11 3.44
C THR A 57 -6.26 15.59 3.55
N LEU A 58 -6.63 16.02 4.73
CA LEU A 58 -6.79 17.43 5.07
C LEU A 58 -5.83 17.75 6.22
N ASN A 59 -4.94 18.70 6.00
CA ASN A 59 -4.05 19.20 7.03
C ASN A 59 -4.75 20.33 7.78
N LEU A 60 -5.00 20.11 9.06
CA LEU A 60 -5.56 21.11 9.95
C LEU A 60 -4.45 21.74 10.76
N HIS A 61 -4.42 23.05 10.77
CA HIS A 61 -3.45 23.84 11.54
C HIS A 61 -4.21 24.64 12.61
N ARG A 62 -3.74 24.51 13.83
CA ARG A 62 -4.07 25.38 14.96
C ARG A 62 -2.77 25.93 15.50
N ALA A 63 -2.83 27.05 16.25
CA ALA A 63 -1.64 27.68 16.83
C ALA A 63 -0.71 26.67 17.56
N ASP A 64 -1.30 25.73 18.31
CA ASP A 64 -0.56 24.82 19.19
C ASP A 64 -0.58 23.36 18.68
N ASN A 65 -1.25 23.06 17.56
CA ASN A 65 -1.38 21.67 17.12
C ASN A 65 -1.56 21.57 15.61
N LYS A 66 -0.88 20.58 15.02
CA LYS A 66 -1.00 20.22 13.60
C LYS A 66 -1.52 18.79 13.51
N GLY A 67 -2.53 18.57 12.70
CA GLY A 67 -3.08 17.24 12.49
C GLY A 67 -3.44 16.99 11.05
N THR A 68 -3.16 15.78 10.59
CA THR A 68 -3.57 15.29 9.28
C THR A 68 -4.72 14.32 9.47
N ILE A 69 -5.85 14.61 8.85
CA ILE A 69 -7.00 13.71 8.82
C ILE A 69 -7.13 13.05 7.44
N TYR A 70 -7.50 11.79 7.43
CA TYR A 70 -7.78 11.03 6.22
C TYR A 70 -9.27 11.10 5.90
N LEU A 71 -9.64 11.69 4.76
CA LEU A 71 -11.04 11.93 4.42
C LEU A 71 -11.89 10.66 4.39
N HIS A 72 -11.38 9.55 3.84
CA HIS A 72 -12.09 8.28 3.81
C HIS A 72 -12.47 7.77 5.22
N ARG A 73 -11.60 8.00 6.23
CA ARG A 73 -11.91 7.61 7.61
C ARG A 73 -13.03 8.45 8.21
N GLU A 74 -13.02 9.74 7.95
CA GLU A 74 -14.05 10.65 8.46
C GLU A 74 -15.41 10.40 7.78
N VAL A 75 -15.42 10.18 6.46
CA VAL A 75 -16.63 9.76 5.74
C VAL A 75 -17.15 8.43 6.29
N ALA A 76 -16.27 7.43 6.48
CA ALA A 76 -16.68 6.15 7.03
C ALA A 76 -17.23 6.23 8.47
N LYS A 77 -16.64 7.08 9.32
CA LYS A 77 -17.15 7.32 10.69
C LYS A 77 -18.58 7.86 10.70
N LEU A 78 -18.89 8.76 9.77
CA LEU A 78 -20.15 9.49 9.76
C LEU A 78 -21.26 8.81 8.93
N PHE A 79 -20.89 8.04 7.90
CA PHE A 79 -21.84 7.51 6.94
C PHE A 79 -21.85 5.98 6.83
N CYS A 80 -20.81 5.28 7.29
CA CYS A 80 -20.74 3.82 7.19
C CYS A 80 -20.95 3.15 8.54
N LYS A 81 -21.87 2.20 8.61
CA LYS A 81 -22.12 1.41 9.83
C LYS A 81 -20.98 0.42 10.07
N LYS A 82 -20.49 0.38 11.31
CA LYS A 82 -19.59 -0.70 11.75
C LYS A 82 -20.38 -1.96 12.03
N THR A 83 -19.92 -3.07 11.49
CA THR A 83 -20.54 -4.39 11.73
C THR A 83 -20.07 -5.04 13.04
N SER A 84 -18.86 -4.68 13.50
CA SER A 84 -18.28 -5.21 14.72
C SER A 84 -17.28 -4.20 15.35
N PRO A 85 -17.07 -4.22 16.67
CA PRO A 85 -16.01 -3.44 17.33
C PRO A 85 -14.59 -3.78 16.81
N ARG A 86 -14.38 -4.98 16.27
CA ARG A 86 -13.11 -5.42 15.67
C ARG A 86 -12.81 -4.73 14.33
N CYS A 87 -13.80 -4.12 13.69
CA CYS A 87 -13.62 -3.38 12.43
C CYS A 87 -12.93 -2.04 12.72
N ARG A 88 -11.61 -2.00 12.62
CA ARG A 88 -10.76 -0.82 12.91
C ARG A 88 -10.23 -0.15 11.65
N TYR A 89 -10.30 -0.80 10.50
CA TYR A 89 -9.77 -0.33 9.23
C TYR A 89 -10.90 0.08 8.31
N VAL A 90 -10.63 1.04 7.42
CA VAL A 90 -11.53 1.43 6.34
C VAL A 90 -10.89 1.03 5.03
N ILE A 91 -11.61 0.27 4.21
CA ILE A 91 -11.18 -0.15 2.87
C ILE A 91 -12.00 0.54 1.79
N HIS A 92 -11.38 0.78 0.64
CA HIS A 92 -12.04 1.23 -0.58
C HIS A 92 -12.41 0.00 -1.40
N ILE A 93 -13.69 -0.28 -1.56
CA ILE A 93 -14.20 -1.51 -2.20
C ILE A 93 -13.63 -1.68 -3.61
N ASN A 94 -13.54 -0.58 -4.37
CA ASN A 94 -12.99 -0.57 -5.74
C ASN A 94 -11.46 -0.42 -5.82
N HIS A 95 -10.73 -0.49 -4.70
CA HIS A 95 -9.30 -0.24 -4.57
C HIS A 95 -8.81 1.17 -4.97
N ASN A 96 -9.71 2.10 -5.35
CA ASN A 96 -9.35 3.47 -5.65
C ASN A 96 -9.33 4.32 -4.38
N LYS A 97 -8.14 4.64 -3.88
CA LYS A 97 -7.91 5.38 -2.64
C LYS A 97 -8.42 6.82 -2.66
N THR A 98 -8.74 7.37 -3.83
CA THR A 98 -9.25 8.73 -3.99
C THR A 98 -10.78 8.80 -4.07
N ASP A 99 -11.46 7.68 -4.28
CA ASP A 99 -12.91 7.60 -4.34
C ASP A 99 -13.50 7.40 -2.94
N ASN A 100 -13.71 8.50 -2.24
CA ASN A 100 -14.15 8.52 -0.84
C ASN A 100 -15.68 8.52 -0.66
N LYS A 101 -16.45 8.13 -1.68
CA LYS A 101 -17.91 7.96 -1.54
C LYS A 101 -18.22 6.95 -0.45
N ALA A 102 -19.21 7.23 0.39
CA ALA A 102 -19.63 6.32 1.45
C ALA A 102 -20.00 4.91 0.92
N SER A 103 -20.62 4.85 -0.27
CA SER A 103 -20.96 3.58 -0.94
C SER A 103 -19.73 2.74 -1.34
N ASN A 104 -18.57 3.38 -1.49
CA ASN A 104 -17.30 2.70 -1.82
C ASN A 104 -16.45 2.39 -0.58
N LEU A 105 -16.90 2.76 0.62
CA LEU A 105 -16.14 2.57 1.86
C LEU A 105 -16.80 1.49 2.72
N LYS A 106 -15.97 0.63 3.31
CA LYS A 106 -16.40 -0.40 4.25
C LYS A 106 -15.45 -0.44 5.44
N TRP A 107 -16.01 -0.57 6.64
CA TRP A 107 -15.24 -0.94 7.83
C TRP A 107 -14.83 -2.40 7.75
N ALA A 108 -13.59 -2.68 8.07
CA ALA A 108 -13.00 -4.01 7.94
C ALA A 108 -12.16 -4.40 9.16
N THR A 109 -12.07 -5.69 9.42
CA THR A 109 -11.10 -6.27 10.37
C THR A 109 -9.70 -6.30 9.76
N VAL A 110 -8.69 -6.71 10.52
CA VAL A 110 -7.31 -6.88 10.02
C VAL A 110 -7.27 -7.91 8.90
N GLU A 111 -7.96 -9.03 9.09
CA GLU A 111 -8.01 -10.16 8.16
C GLU A 111 -8.69 -9.75 6.85
N GLU A 112 -9.86 -9.10 6.95
CA GLU A 112 -10.59 -8.58 5.77
C GLU A 112 -9.75 -7.55 5.01
N MET A 113 -9.06 -6.64 5.71
CA MET A 113 -8.18 -5.65 5.09
C MET A 113 -7.01 -6.32 4.38
N ALA A 114 -6.36 -7.32 5.01
CA ALA A 114 -5.26 -8.07 4.41
C ALA A 114 -5.72 -8.85 3.17
N ALA A 115 -6.86 -9.55 3.25
CA ALA A 115 -7.45 -10.27 2.12
C ALA A 115 -7.82 -9.32 0.96
N HIS A 116 -8.39 -8.17 1.27
CA HIS A 116 -8.71 -7.14 0.28
C HIS A 116 -7.44 -6.60 -0.40
N GLN A 117 -6.37 -6.33 0.36
CA GLN A 117 -5.10 -5.87 -0.22
C GLN A 117 -4.48 -6.90 -1.18
N GLN A 118 -4.61 -8.21 -0.89
CA GLN A 118 -4.09 -9.25 -1.80
C GLN A 118 -4.78 -9.23 -3.17
N LYS A 119 -6.05 -8.82 -3.23
CA LYS A 119 -6.86 -8.72 -4.44
C LYS A 119 -6.65 -7.39 -5.19
N SER A 120 -5.84 -6.46 -4.68
CA SER A 120 -5.65 -5.16 -5.33
C SER A 120 -4.96 -5.33 -6.69
N PRO A 121 -5.42 -4.62 -7.75
CA PRO A 121 -4.83 -4.70 -9.08
C PRO A 121 -3.33 -4.41 -9.08
N GLN A 122 -2.90 -3.43 -8.29
CA GLN A 122 -1.48 -3.05 -8.15
C GLN A 122 -0.65 -4.20 -7.57
N LYS A 123 -1.17 -4.91 -6.56
CA LYS A 123 -0.44 -6.03 -5.95
C LYS A 123 -0.41 -7.24 -6.86
N ILE A 124 -1.48 -7.48 -7.61
CA ILE A 124 -1.53 -8.55 -8.63
C ILE A 124 -0.51 -8.26 -9.74
N ALA A 125 -0.50 -7.03 -10.27
CA ALA A 125 0.46 -6.61 -11.28
C ALA A 125 1.91 -6.72 -10.78
N TYR A 126 2.18 -6.28 -9.54
CA TYR A 126 3.50 -6.41 -8.94
C TYR A 126 3.95 -7.86 -8.80
N LYS A 127 3.06 -8.75 -8.33
CA LYS A 127 3.36 -10.19 -8.23
C LYS A 127 3.67 -10.81 -9.60
N LYS A 128 2.91 -10.41 -10.65
CA LYS A 128 3.15 -10.85 -12.02
C LYS A 128 4.54 -10.42 -12.51
N LEU A 129 4.88 -9.14 -12.32
CA LEU A 129 6.21 -8.63 -12.67
C LEU A 129 7.33 -9.31 -11.90
N GLN A 130 7.15 -9.60 -10.61
CA GLN A 130 8.12 -10.36 -9.84
C GLN A 130 8.33 -11.78 -10.39
N LYS A 131 7.23 -12.46 -10.73
CA LYS A 131 7.30 -13.79 -11.32
C LYS A 131 8.02 -13.77 -12.67
N GLU A 132 7.72 -12.81 -13.53
CA GLU A 132 8.40 -12.61 -14.82
C GLU A 132 9.90 -12.31 -14.65
N ARG A 133 10.26 -11.47 -13.66
CA ARG A 133 11.67 -11.19 -13.32
C ARG A 133 12.41 -12.41 -12.78
N SER A 134 11.73 -13.27 -12.02
CA SER A 134 12.34 -14.49 -11.48
C SER A 134 12.48 -15.58 -12.54
N THR A 135 11.62 -15.59 -13.57
CA THR A 135 11.72 -16.54 -14.69
C THR A 135 12.67 -16.07 -15.78
N THR A 136 12.78 -14.75 -16.02
CA THR A 136 13.86 -14.19 -16.82
C THR A 136 15.11 -14.09 -15.96
N GLN A 137 16.07 -15.01 -16.16
CA GLN A 137 17.36 -15.06 -15.45
C GLN A 137 18.26 -13.83 -15.71
N LYS A 138 17.71 -12.68 -16.09
CA LYS A 138 18.39 -11.40 -16.21
C LYS A 138 18.82 -10.94 -14.82
N GLY A 139 20.08 -11.14 -14.49
CA GLY A 139 20.69 -10.75 -13.22
C GLY A 139 21.31 -11.89 -12.42
N LEU A 140 21.03 -13.14 -12.77
CA LEU A 140 21.77 -14.27 -12.21
C LEU A 140 23.12 -14.37 -12.95
N LYS A 141 24.20 -14.33 -12.18
CA LYS A 141 25.56 -14.49 -12.75
C LYS A 141 25.80 -15.86 -13.35
N LEU A 142 24.98 -16.85 -12.96
CA LEU A 142 25.09 -18.24 -13.41
C LEU A 142 23.80 -18.71 -14.07
N THR A 143 23.94 -19.50 -15.13
CA THR A 143 22.84 -20.24 -15.77
C THR A 143 22.62 -21.59 -15.09
N PRO A 144 21.42 -22.22 -15.18
CA PRO A 144 21.20 -23.57 -14.65
C PRO A 144 22.18 -24.61 -15.18
N VAL A 145 22.58 -24.50 -16.46
CA VAL A 145 23.57 -25.40 -17.08
C VAL A 145 24.93 -25.25 -16.41
N GLN A 146 25.36 -23.99 -16.20
CA GLN A 146 26.62 -23.72 -15.49
C GLN A 146 26.57 -24.23 -14.07
N VAL A 147 25.43 -24.09 -13.37
CA VAL A 147 25.27 -24.60 -11.99
C VAL A 147 25.36 -26.12 -11.97
N LYS A 148 24.73 -26.84 -12.91
CA LYS A 148 24.89 -28.32 -13.03
C LYS A 148 26.36 -28.73 -13.23
N THR A 149 27.08 -28.02 -14.10
CA THR A 149 28.50 -28.26 -14.33
C THR A 149 29.32 -27.98 -13.08
N ILE A 150 29.06 -26.86 -12.39
CA ILE A 150 29.73 -26.50 -11.13
C ILE A 150 29.47 -27.58 -10.05
N LYS A 151 28.20 -28.03 -9.89
CA LYS A 151 27.87 -29.11 -8.94
C LYS A 151 28.66 -30.39 -9.21
N LYS A 152 28.72 -30.83 -10.49
CA LYS A 152 29.50 -32.00 -10.88
C LYS A 152 30.98 -31.85 -10.49
N ILE A 153 31.60 -30.69 -10.79
CA ILE A 153 33.01 -30.44 -10.45
C ILE A 153 33.23 -30.40 -8.94
N ILE A 154 32.33 -29.79 -8.18
CA ILE A 154 32.46 -29.66 -6.72
C ILE A 154 32.28 -31.00 -6.02
N GLN A 155 31.44 -31.89 -6.55
CA GLN A 155 31.15 -33.21 -5.99
C GLN A 155 32.20 -34.26 -6.35
N ASP A 156 33.06 -34.00 -7.33
CA ASP A 156 34.11 -34.90 -7.73
C ASP A 156 35.20 -34.98 -6.63
N PRO A 157 35.43 -36.14 -6.00
CA PRO A 157 36.46 -36.31 -4.99
C PRO A 157 37.88 -36.13 -5.52
N ASN A 158 38.10 -36.39 -6.83
CA ASN A 158 39.39 -36.25 -7.49
C ASN A 158 39.61 -34.92 -8.20
N ARG A 159 38.79 -33.90 -7.85
CA ARG A 159 38.90 -32.58 -8.49
C ARG A 159 40.28 -31.95 -8.26
N THR A 160 40.88 -31.46 -9.30
CA THR A 160 42.14 -30.70 -9.29
C THR A 160 41.90 -29.17 -9.22
N VAL A 161 40.66 -28.72 -9.47
CA VAL A 161 40.31 -27.30 -9.54
C VAL A 161 39.86 -26.76 -8.17
N THR A 162 40.48 -25.70 -7.69
CA THR A 162 40.12 -25.06 -6.42
C THR A 162 38.85 -24.22 -6.53
N TYR A 163 38.16 -23.92 -5.38
CA TYR A 163 37.02 -23.00 -5.36
C TYR A 163 37.40 -21.61 -5.88
N LYS A 164 38.60 -21.13 -5.58
CA LYS A 164 39.12 -19.85 -6.07
C LYS A 164 39.20 -19.80 -7.59
N GLN A 165 39.68 -20.85 -8.22
CA GLN A 165 39.75 -20.96 -9.67
C GLN A 165 38.37 -21.06 -10.32
N LEU A 166 37.45 -21.84 -9.75
CA LEU A 166 36.06 -21.91 -10.21
C LEU A 166 35.35 -20.57 -10.06
N ALA A 167 35.53 -19.90 -8.94
CA ALA A 167 34.95 -18.56 -8.69
C ALA A 167 35.41 -17.56 -9.77
N LYS A 168 36.71 -17.55 -10.08
CA LYS A 168 37.27 -16.70 -11.14
C LYS A 168 36.74 -17.08 -12.53
N LYS A 169 36.66 -18.38 -12.85
CA LYS A 169 36.16 -18.88 -14.14
C LYS A 169 34.69 -18.47 -14.42
N TYR A 170 33.84 -18.54 -13.39
CA TYR A 170 32.41 -18.26 -13.54
C TYR A 170 31.99 -16.83 -13.08
N GLY A 171 32.93 -15.99 -12.67
CA GLY A 171 32.69 -14.61 -12.26
C GLY A 171 31.82 -14.48 -10.99
N VAL A 172 31.90 -15.44 -10.08
CA VAL A 172 31.17 -15.48 -8.81
C VAL A 172 32.10 -15.49 -7.61
N SER A 173 31.57 -15.25 -6.41
CA SER A 173 32.36 -15.38 -5.18
C SER A 173 32.48 -16.86 -4.77
N GLU A 174 33.55 -17.23 -4.05
CA GLU A 174 33.69 -18.55 -3.46
C GLU A 174 32.51 -18.90 -2.55
N MET A 175 31.99 -17.92 -1.81
CA MET A 175 30.82 -18.11 -0.97
C MET A 175 29.57 -18.54 -1.79
N THR A 176 29.41 -18.05 -3.03
CA THR A 176 28.35 -18.52 -3.91
C THR A 176 28.49 -19.99 -4.24
N LEU A 177 29.73 -20.48 -4.45
CA LEU A 177 30.01 -21.91 -4.72
C LEU A 177 29.74 -22.78 -3.49
N TYR A 178 30.07 -22.30 -2.28
CA TYR A 178 29.72 -22.98 -1.03
C TYR A 178 28.21 -23.11 -0.85
N ARG A 179 27.45 -22.06 -1.14
CA ARG A 179 25.97 -22.08 -1.09
C ARG A 179 25.33 -22.98 -2.15
N ILE A 180 25.94 -23.10 -3.32
CA ILE A 180 25.53 -24.09 -4.35
C ILE A 180 25.78 -25.52 -3.84
N ARG A 181 26.92 -25.76 -3.20
CA ARG A 181 27.24 -27.08 -2.61
C ARG A 181 26.28 -27.48 -1.50
N SER A 182 25.98 -26.53 -0.58
CA SER A 182 25.05 -26.78 0.53
C SER A 182 23.59 -26.88 0.12
N GLY A 183 23.25 -26.50 -1.13
CA GLY A 183 21.86 -26.45 -1.61
C GLY A 183 21.08 -25.23 -1.16
N GLU A 184 21.70 -24.30 -0.43
CA GLU A 184 21.08 -23.04 -0.02
C GLU A 184 20.69 -22.20 -1.25
N ASN A 185 21.55 -22.18 -2.26
CA ASN A 185 21.26 -21.60 -3.57
C ASN A 185 21.19 -22.71 -4.60
N TRP A 186 20.22 -22.64 -5.51
CA TRP A 186 20.07 -23.60 -6.60
C TRP A 186 19.80 -25.04 -6.14
N GLY A 187 19.14 -25.24 -5.00
CA GLY A 187 18.87 -26.57 -4.46
C GLY A 187 18.03 -27.45 -5.39
N ALA A 188 17.16 -26.85 -6.22
CA ALA A 188 16.28 -27.55 -7.17
C ALA A 188 16.90 -27.81 -8.57
N VAL A 189 18.19 -27.51 -8.79
CA VAL A 189 18.88 -27.65 -10.11
C VAL A 189 19.88 -28.77 -10.08
#